data_f3836529f022b45b650026335029b03e
#
_entry.id   f3836529f022b45b650026335029b03e
#
_cell.length_a   1.000
_cell.length_b   1.000
_cell.length_c   1.000
_cell.angle_alpha   90.00
_cell.angle_beta   90.00
_cell.angle_gamma   90.00
#
_symmetry.space_group_name_H-M   'P 1'
#
loop_
_entity.id
_entity.type
_entity.pdbx_description
1 polymer ?
#
loop_
_entity_poly.entity_id
_entity_poly.type
_entity_poly.pdbx_seq_one_letter_code
_entity_poly.pdbx_strand_id
1 'polypeptide(L)'
;MKILITGGTGFIGSNLCIYLINKGHTVLCLDNNFTGNLYNISSIKNHENFSYIYHDVLNPLTLDTDIDQIYHLACPASPPKYQADPIYTSKVCYIGTLNMLEFARKKHARILLTSTSEI
;
A
#
# COMPACT_ATOMS: atom_id res chain seq x y z
N MET A 1 0.46 16.95 1.09
CA MET A 1 1.40 16.03 0.44
C MET A 1 0.65 15.01 -0.38
N LYS A 2 1.31 14.42 -1.35
CA LYS A 2 0.77 13.32 -2.13
C LYS A 2 1.40 12.02 -1.62
N ILE A 3 0.56 11.10 -1.13
CA ILE A 3 0.99 9.94 -0.36
C ILE A 3 0.46 8.67 -1.03
N LEU A 4 1.35 7.71 -1.26
CA LEU A 4 1.01 6.38 -1.78
C LEU A 4 0.97 5.39 -0.62
N ILE A 5 -0.11 4.61 -0.56
CA ILE A 5 -0.26 3.56 0.46
C ILE A 5 -0.48 2.24 -0.26
N THR A 6 0.45 1.31 -0.11
CA THR A 6 0.25 -0.07 -0.57
C THR A 6 -0.42 -0.86 0.54
N GLY A 7 -1.30 -1.77 0.17
CA GLY A 7 -2.11 -2.49 1.16
C GLY A 7 -3.22 -1.63 1.74
N GLY A 8 -3.66 -0.61 0.99
CA GLY A 8 -4.58 0.39 1.50
C GLY A 8 -6.03 -0.08 1.68
N THR A 9 -6.38 -1.29 1.21
CA THR A 9 -7.72 -1.85 1.46
C THR A 9 -7.74 -2.79 2.67
N GLY A 10 -6.59 -3.03 3.31
CA GLY A 10 -6.49 -3.78 4.55
C GLY A 10 -6.97 -2.97 5.75
N PHE A 11 -6.92 -3.58 6.93
CA PHE A 11 -7.42 -2.92 8.14
C PHE A 11 -6.64 -1.66 8.48
N ILE A 12 -5.32 -1.76 8.61
CA ILE A 12 -4.49 -0.61 8.95
C ILE A 12 -4.45 0.37 7.79
N GLY A 13 -4.24 -0.13 6.57
CA GLY A 13 -4.11 0.71 5.39
C GLY A 13 -5.35 1.56 5.13
N SER A 14 -6.55 0.99 5.25
CA SER A 14 -7.79 1.74 5.01
C SER A 14 -8.00 2.83 6.06
N ASN A 15 -7.72 2.53 7.32
CA ASN A 15 -7.81 3.53 8.38
C ASN A 15 -6.79 4.65 8.17
N LEU A 16 -5.59 4.32 7.72
CA LEU A 16 -4.58 5.32 7.40
C LEU A 16 -5.01 6.19 6.21
N CYS A 17 -5.58 5.60 5.16
CA CYS A 17 -6.12 6.35 4.03
C CYS A 17 -7.15 7.37 4.48
N ILE A 18 -8.11 6.94 5.29
CA ILE A 18 -9.16 7.82 5.81
C ILE A 18 -8.55 8.95 6.65
N TYR A 19 -7.63 8.61 7.53
CA TYR A 19 -6.96 9.59 8.39
C TYR A 19 -6.25 10.66 7.57
N LEU A 20 -5.50 10.25 6.55
CA LEU A 20 -4.72 11.19 5.73
C LEU A 20 -5.61 12.05 4.84
N ILE A 21 -6.70 11.51 4.32
CA ILE A 21 -7.69 12.30 3.57
C ILE A 21 -8.28 13.38 4.49
N ASN A 22 -8.62 13.02 5.72
CA ASN A 22 -9.19 13.97 6.69
C ASN A 22 -8.17 15.04 7.10
N LYS A 23 -6.87 14.78 6.96
CA LYS A 23 -5.80 15.75 7.20
C LYS A 23 -5.50 16.64 5.99
N GLY A 24 -6.21 16.46 4.88
CA GLY A 24 -6.05 17.29 3.70
C GLY A 24 -5.00 16.83 2.70
N HIS A 25 -4.49 15.62 2.84
CA HIS A 25 -3.52 15.06 1.89
C HIS A 25 -4.20 14.42 0.70
N THR A 26 -3.47 14.31 -0.40
CA THR A 26 -3.88 13.50 -1.55
C THR A 26 -3.35 12.08 -1.36
N VAL A 27 -4.21 11.09 -1.47
CA VAL A 27 -3.90 9.70 -1.17
C VAL A 27 -4.14 8.81 -2.38
N LEU A 28 -3.13 8.05 -2.76
CA LEU A 28 -3.23 6.98 -3.76
C LEU A 28 -3.16 5.65 -3.00
N CYS A 29 -4.25 4.89 -3.08
CA CYS A 29 -4.38 3.59 -2.42
C CYS A 29 -4.10 2.50 -3.44
N LEU A 30 -3.07 1.71 -3.21
CA LEU A 30 -2.62 0.66 -4.11
C LEU A 30 -2.79 -0.70 -3.43
N ASP A 31 -3.57 -1.58 -4.05
CA ASP A 31 -3.85 -2.89 -3.47
C ASP A 31 -4.32 -3.86 -4.56
N ASN A 32 -4.08 -5.15 -4.36
CA ASN A 32 -4.64 -6.20 -5.21
C ASN A 32 -5.81 -6.94 -4.54
N ASN A 33 -6.23 -6.50 -3.36
CA ASN A 33 -7.33 -7.05 -2.57
C ASN A 33 -7.12 -8.50 -2.10
N PHE A 34 -5.86 -8.97 -2.07
CA PHE A 34 -5.59 -10.35 -1.66
C PHE A 34 -6.05 -10.62 -0.22
N THR A 35 -5.76 -9.67 0.69
CA THR A 35 -6.20 -9.78 2.09
C THR A 35 -7.11 -8.63 2.52
N GLY A 36 -7.26 -7.62 1.69
CA GLY A 36 -8.08 -6.44 1.96
C GLY A 36 -9.47 -6.54 1.35
N ASN A 37 -10.24 -5.48 1.52
CA ASN A 37 -11.60 -5.40 1.00
C ASN A 37 -11.90 -3.95 0.60
N LEU A 38 -12.40 -3.76 -0.61
CA LEU A 38 -12.77 -2.43 -1.12
C LEU A 38 -13.83 -1.74 -0.25
N TYR A 39 -14.65 -2.50 0.46
CA TYR A 39 -15.61 -1.93 1.40
C TYR A 39 -14.93 -1.05 2.46
N ASN A 40 -13.70 -1.40 2.84
CA ASN A 40 -12.97 -0.67 3.87
C ASN A 40 -12.65 0.78 3.48
N ILE A 41 -12.64 1.10 2.19
CA ILE A 41 -12.40 2.46 1.68
C ILE A 41 -13.67 3.07 1.07
N SER A 42 -14.82 2.45 1.27
CA SER A 42 -16.07 2.90 0.63
C SER A 42 -16.47 4.32 1.02
N SER A 43 -16.12 4.76 2.23
CA SER A 43 -16.46 6.10 2.70
C SER A 43 -15.68 7.22 2.00
N ILE A 44 -14.53 6.90 1.41
CA ILE A 44 -13.65 7.90 0.77
C ILE A 44 -13.46 7.65 -0.73
N LYS A 45 -14.03 6.58 -1.30
CA LYS A 45 -13.73 6.21 -2.68
C LYS A 45 -14.08 7.28 -3.71
N ASN A 46 -15.04 8.16 -3.41
CA ASN A 46 -15.46 9.24 -4.29
C ASN A 46 -14.88 10.60 -3.88
N HIS A 47 -14.01 10.63 -2.88
CA HIS A 47 -13.38 11.87 -2.45
C HIS A 47 -12.42 12.38 -3.55
N GLU A 48 -12.42 13.70 -3.79
CA GLU A 48 -11.63 14.29 -4.88
C GLU A 48 -10.13 14.07 -4.73
N ASN A 49 -9.63 13.91 -3.49
CA ASN A 49 -8.21 13.74 -3.20
C ASN A 49 -7.83 12.26 -3.00
N PHE A 50 -8.74 11.34 -3.29
CA PHE A 50 -8.48 9.90 -3.13
C PHE A 50 -8.54 9.21 -4.49
N SER A 51 -7.57 8.31 -4.72
CA SER A 51 -7.56 7.44 -5.90
C SER A 51 -7.23 6.02 -5.49
N TYR A 52 -7.95 5.07 -6.05
CA TYR A 52 -7.66 3.65 -5.88
C TYR A 52 -7.02 3.10 -7.15
N ILE A 53 -5.94 2.34 -6.97
CA ILE A 53 -5.21 1.72 -8.08
C ILE A 53 -5.10 0.22 -7.77
N TYR A 54 -5.69 -0.61 -8.64
CA TYR A 54 -5.49 -2.06 -8.56
C TYR A 54 -4.09 -2.38 -9.09
N HIS A 55 -3.24 -2.92 -8.23
CA HIS A 55 -1.88 -3.25 -8.63
C HIS A 55 -1.30 -4.28 -7.65
N ASP A 56 -0.59 -5.26 -8.21
CA ASP A 56 0.18 -6.23 -7.42
C ASP A 56 1.61 -5.71 -7.29
N VAL A 57 2.10 -5.59 -6.05
CA VAL A 57 3.46 -5.09 -5.79
C VAL A 57 4.56 -6.00 -6.35
N LEU A 58 4.22 -7.22 -6.77
CA LEU A 58 5.16 -8.09 -7.48
C LEU A 58 5.58 -7.51 -8.83
N ASN A 59 4.80 -6.58 -9.38
CA ASN A 59 5.10 -5.91 -10.63
C ASN A 59 5.66 -4.51 -10.35
N PRO A 60 6.63 -4.04 -11.14
CA PRO A 60 7.12 -2.67 -11.01
C PRO A 60 5.99 -1.66 -11.20
N LEU A 61 6.03 -0.59 -10.42
CA LEU A 61 5.04 0.47 -10.47
C LEU A 61 5.56 1.65 -11.27
N THR A 62 4.75 2.15 -12.19
CA THR A 62 5.03 3.38 -12.95
C THR A 62 3.83 4.31 -12.82
N LEU A 63 4.07 5.51 -12.29
CA LEU A 63 3.05 6.56 -12.18
C LEU A 63 3.68 7.88 -12.63
N ASP A 64 2.92 8.67 -13.39
CA ASP A 64 3.39 9.97 -13.92
C ASP A 64 3.15 11.12 -12.95
N THR A 65 2.86 10.85 -11.70
CA THR A 65 2.60 11.87 -10.69
C THR A 65 3.71 11.88 -9.65
N ASP A 66 3.95 13.03 -9.04
CA ASP A 66 4.88 13.14 -7.93
C ASP A 66 4.31 12.42 -6.71
N ILE A 67 5.19 11.80 -5.94
CA ILE A 67 4.85 11.15 -4.67
C ILE A 67 5.84 11.65 -3.62
N ASP A 68 5.32 12.14 -2.51
CA ASP A 68 6.13 12.67 -1.43
C ASP A 68 6.49 11.60 -0.40
N GLN A 69 5.53 10.74 -0.07
CA GLN A 69 5.71 9.68 0.92
C GLN A 69 5.04 8.39 0.47
N ILE A 70 5.61 7.27 0.91
CA ILE A 70 5.07 5.93 0.64
C ILE A 70 4.95 5.20 1.98
N TYR A 71 3.77 4.65 2.24
CA TYR A 71 3.55 3.70 3.34
C TYR A 71 3.37 2.32 2.72
N HIS A 72 4.38 1.47 2.85
CA HIS A 72 4.36 0.14 2.25
C HIS A 72 3.85 -0.88 3.26
N LEU A 73 2.55 -1.19 3.17
CA LEU A 73 1.85 -2.08 4.09
C LEU A 73 1.40 -3.38 3.39
N ALA A 74 1.72 -3.55 2.12
CA ALA A 74 1.22 -4.66 1.31
C ALA A 74 1.99 -5.94 1.61
N CYS A 75 1.54 -6.67 2.63
CA CYS A 75 2.04 -8.01 2.94
C CYS A 75 0.94 -8.74 3.72
N PRO A 76 0.66 -10.04 3.42
CA PRO A 76 -0.24 -10.82 4.27
C PRO A 76 0.31 -10.89 5.69
N ALA A 77 -0.45 -10.39 6.66
CA ALA A 77 0.07 -10.19 8.01
C ALA A 77 -0.45 -11.21 9.03
N SER A 78 -1.61 -11.84 8.80
CA SER A 78 -2.13 -12.83 9.73
C SER A 78 -1.63 -14.23 9.37
N PRO A 79 -1.33 -15.10 10.36
CA PRO A 79 -0.82 -16.44 10.08
C PRO A 79 -1.65 -17.26 9.08
N PRO A 80 -3.00 -17.31 9.17
CA PRO A 80 -3.77 -18.05 8.17
C PRO A 80 -3.57 -17.50 6.75
N LYS A 81 -3.33 -16.21 6.60
CA LYS A 81 -3.18 -15.58 5.28
C LYS A 81 -1.78 -15.80 4.72
N TYR A 82 -0.72 -15.54 5.50
CA TYR A 82 0.64 -15.67 4.95
C TYR A 82 1.10 -17.13 4.87
N GLN A 83 0.48 -18.05 5.61
CA GLN A 83 0.80 -19.48 5.55
C GLN A 83 0.02 -20.21 4.47
N ALA A 84 -1.07 -19.63 3.95
CA ALA A 84 -1.87 -20.26 2.90
C ALA A 84 -1.07 -20.46 1.61
N ASP A 85 -0.19 -19.50 1.28
CA ASP A 85 0.72 -19.61 0.13
C ASP A 85 2.04 -18.96 0.52
N PRO A 86 2.95 -19.73 1.15
CA PRO A 86 4.21 -19.18 1.65
C PRO A 86 5.13 -18.68 0.54
N ILE A 87 5.08 -19.27 -0.65
CA ILE A 87 5.91 -18.81 -1.78
C ILE A 87 5.44 -17.42 -2.23
N TYR A 88 4.13 -17.23 -2.40
CA TYR A 88 3.58 -15.93 -2.76
C TYR A 88 3.89 -14.89 -1.69
N THR A 89 3.72 -15.25 -0.42
CA THR A 89 4.02 -14.36 0.71
C THR A 89 5.49 -13.92 0.69
N SER A 90 6.41 -14.85 0.47
CA SER A 90 7.84 -14.55 0.39
C SER A 90 8.14 -13.59 -0.77
N LYS A 91 7.51 -13.82 -1.94
CA LYS A 91 7.68 -12.95 -3.10
C LYS A 91 7.15 -11.54 -2.82
N VAL A 92 5.98 -11.43 -2.22
CA VAL A 92 5.40 -10.11 -1.88
C VAL A 92 6.33 -9.36 -0.92
N CYS A 93 6.82 -10.04 0.12
CA CYS A 93 7.69 -9.40 1.11
C CYS A 93 9.03 -8.97 0.52
N TYR A 94 9.62 -9.76 -0.37
CA TYR A 94 10.93 -9.45 -0.95
C TYR A 94 10.81 -8.62 -2.22
N ILE A 95 10.17 -9.17 -3.26
CA ILE A 95 10.09 -8.51 -4.58
C ILE A 95 9.22 -7.26 -4.49
N GLY A 96 8.11 -7.33 -3.76
CA GLY A 96 7.24 -6.18 -3.57
C GLY A 96 7.96 -5.02 -2.90
N THR A 97 8.75 -5.31 -1.87
CA THR A 97 9.55 -4.30 -1.18
C THR A 97 10.61 -3.71 -2.10
N LEU A 98 11.32 -4.54 -2.88
CA LEU A 98 12.29 -4.05 -3.86
C LEU A 98 11.65 -3.11 -4.87
N ASN A 99 10.48 -3.48 -5.41
CA ASN A 99 9.76 -2.65 -6.38
C ASN A 99 9.37 -1.30 -5.77
N MET A 100 8.95 -1.29 -4.52
CA MET A 100 8.55 -0.05 -3.85
C MET A 100 9.75 0.81 -3.48
N LEU A 101 10.88 0.21 -3.12
CA LEU A 101 12.13 0.94 -2.90
C LEU A 101 12.62 1.60 -4.18
N GLU A 102 12.57 0.88 -5.31
CA GLU A 102 12.93 1.44 -6.62
C GLU A 102 12.00 2.60 -7.00
N PHE A 103 10.70 2.44 -6.77
CA PHE A 103 9.74 3.50 -7.02
C PHE A 103 10.01 4.72 -6.14
N ALA A 104 10.28 4.52 -4.85
CA ALA A 104 10.62 5.59 -3.93
C ALA A 104 11.87 6.34 -4.38
N ARG A 105 12.89 5.61 -4.84
CA ARG A 105 14.13 6.20 -5.34
C ARG A 105 13.86 7.09 -6.55
N LYS A 106 13.07 6.61 -7.50
CA LYS A 106 12.72 7.37 -8.71
C LYS A 106 11.92 8.63 -8.39
N LYS A 107 11.06 8.58 -7.39
CA LYS A 107 10.22 9.72 -6.99
C LYS A 107 10.88 10.61 -5.95
N HIS A 108 12.06 10.26 -5.45
CA HIS A 108 12.70 10.93 -4.32
C HIS A 108 11.77 11.00 -3.11
N ALA A 109 10.96 9.94 -2.92
CA ALA A 109 9.96 9.86 -1.87
C ALA A 109 10.55 9.21 -0.62
N ARG A 110 10.05 9.64 0.53
CA ARG A 110 10.33 8.95 1.80
C ARG A 110 9.44 7.72 1.90
N ILE A 111 10.00 6.60 2.32
CA ILE A 111 9.25 5.36 2.45
C ILE A 111 9.29 4.83 3.88
N LEU A 112 8.11 4.40 4.37
CA LEU A 112 7.98 3.67 5.62
C LEU A 112 7.58 2.24 5.27
N LEU A 113 8.35 1.28 5.77
CA LEU A 113 8.09 -0.14 5.61
C LEU A 113 7.60 -0.70 6.96
N THR A 114 6.44 -1.36 6.95
CA THR A 114 6.01 -2.10 8.14
C THR A 114 6.81 -3.39 8.24
N SER A 115 7.39 -3.62 9.41
CA SER A 115 8.18 -4.80 9.71
C SER A 115 7.41 -5.70 10.68
N THR A 116 8.10 -6.45 11.49
CA THR A 116 7.50 -7.43 12.38
C THR A 116 7.80 -7.10 13.84
N SER A 117 6.90 -7.53 14.74
CA SER A 117 7.14 -7.53 16.18
C SER A 117 8.05 -8.68 16.62
N GLU A 118 8.37 -9.60 15.70
CA GLU A 118 9.13 -10.82 15.97
C GLU A 118 10.63 -10.67 15.67
N ILE A 119 11.15 -9.46 15.71
CA ILE A 119 12.58 -9.21 15.46
C ILE A 119 13.46 -9.77 16.56
#